data_abc7cb427ff4c4d00a1e90d9ece1e619
#
_entry.id   abc7cb427ff4c4d00a1e90d9ece1e619
#
_cell.length_a   1.000
_cell.length_b   1.000
_cell.length_c   1.000
_cell.angle_alpha   90.00
_cell.angle_beta   90.00
_cell.angle_gamma   90.00
#
_symmetry.space_group_name_H-M   'P 1'
#
loop_
_entity.id
_entity.type
_entity.pdbx_description
1 polymer ?
#
loop_
_entity_poly.entity_id
_entity_poly.type
_entity_poly.pdbx_seq_one_letter_code
_entity_poly.pdbx_strand_id
1 'polypeptide(L)'
;MGYRMPLHLQRIDWMPSPPLAPDDGPIDTEHLARMTLGDAGLEREVLAMFSAQAISLIRNIATLPSDRGALAHTLKGSARAIGAFRVAEAAEFLETVLQQGDDPSEALAELADAVAGARTAIDDILRRS
;
A
#
# COMPACT_ATOMS: atom_id res chain seq x y z
N MET A 1 -18.60 31.08 5.78
CA MET A 1 -18.19 31.43 5.62
C MET A 1 -17.64 31.46 5.77
N GLY A 2 -17.78 31.24 6.27
CA GLY A 2 -17.11 31.30 6.03
C GLY A 2 -16.70 30.91 6.20
N TYR A 3 -16.60 30.74 6.21
CA TYR A 3 -16.01 30.67 6.15
C TYR A 3 -15.70 30.35 6.14
N ARG A 4 -16.02 29.56 5.72
CA ARG A 4 -15.46 29.52 5.45
C ARG A 4 -14.91 29.07 5.58
N MET A 5 -15.00 28.75 5.75
CA MET A 5 -14.37 28.55 5.63
C MET A 5 -13.99 28.22 5.56
N PRO A 6 -14.26 27.68 5.56
CA PRO A 6 -13.75 27.56 5.33
C PRO A 6 -13.35 27.28 5.30
N LEU A 7 -13.35 26.78 5.17
CA LEU A 7 -12.79 26.75 4.95
C LEU A 7 -12.41 26.47 5.10
N HIS A 8 -12.33 26.09 5.32
CA HIS A 8 -11.75 26.09 5.42
C HIS A 8 -11.56 25.79 5.56
N LEU A 9 -12.02 25.22 5.32
CA LEU A 9 -11.71 25.26 5.36
C LEU A 9 -11.69 24.99 5.36
N GLN A 10 -11.89 24.44 5.38
CA GLN A 10 -11.60 24.38 5.15
C GLN A 10 -11.23 23.80 5.14
N ARG A 11 -11.34 23.36 5.31
CA ARG A 11 -10.75 23.11 5.12
C ARG A 11 -10.22 22.59 5.36
N ILE A 12 -10.45 22.35 5.38
CA ILE A 12 -9.71 22.17 5.41
C ILE A 12 -9.24 21.84 5.92
N ASP A 13 -9.22 21.54 6.03
CA ASP A 13 -8.54 21.40 6.26
C ASP A 13 -8.41 20.85 6.82
N TRP A 14 -8.64 20.70 6.88
CA TRP A 14 -8.30 20.31 7.01
C TRP A 14 -8.25 19.55 6.89
N MET A 15 -8.22 19.06 6.47
CA MET A 15 -7.89 18.50 5.91
C MET A 15 -7.63 17.87 5.72
N PRO A 16 -7.62 17.49 5.58
CA PRO A 16 -7.12 16.78 5.07
C PRO A 16 -6.91 16.39 4.81
N SER A 17 -6.73 16.09 4.69
CA SER A 17 -6.26 15.70 4.14
C SER A 17 -6.14 15.49 3.91
N PRO A 18 -6.16 15.36 3.80
CA PRO A 18 -5.81 14.94 3.26
C PRO A 18 -5.54 14.77 3.04
N PRO A 19 -5.42 14.76 2.96
CA PRO A 19 -4.92 14.41 2.53
C PRO A 19 -4.52 14.34 2.45
N LEU A 20 -4.23 14.22 2.43
CA LEU A 20 -3.67 14.02 2.12
C LEU A 20 -3.19 13.82 1.98
N ALA A 21 -3.30 13.62 1.93
CA ALA A 21 -2.85 13.24 1.53
C ALA A 21 -1.96 13.27 1.16
N PRO A 22 -1.88 13.72 1.48
CA PRO A 22 -0.73 13.67 0.91
C PRO A 22 -0.16 12.54 0.79
N ASP A 23 -0.48 11.81 1.37
CA ASP A 23 0.38 10.85 1.12
C ASP A 23 -0.22 9.82 0.32
N ASP A 24 -0.30 10.12 -0.96
CA ASP A 24 -0.73 9.18 -1.95
C ASP A 24 0.42 8.56 -2.69
N GLY A 25 1.63 8.62 -2.12
CA GLY A 25 2.79 7.93 -2.67
C GLY A 25 2.74 6.43 -2.45
N PRO A 26 3.67 5.67 -3.06
CA PRO A 26 3.69 4.21 -2.90
C PRO A 26 3.94 3.76 -1.47
N ILE A 27 4.66 4.53 -0.66
CA ILE A 27 4.89 4.25 0.75
C ILE A 27 4.56 5.50 1.56
N ASP A 28 3.68 5.36 2.53
CA ASP A 28 3.37 6.43 3.47
C ASP A 28 4.42 6.43 4.57
N THR A 29 5.41 7.29 4.43
CA THR A 29 6.56 7.30 5.35
C THR A 29 6.19 7.76 6.74
N GLU A 30 5.17 8.59 6.89
CA GLU A 30 4.68 8.98 8.21
C GLU A 30 4.09 7.79 8.96
N HIS A 31 3.26 7.01 8.27
CA HIS A 31 2.69 5.82 8.86
C HIS A 31 3.79 4.84 9.25
N LEU A 32 4.77 4.64 8.37
CA LEU A 32 5.90 3.76 8.65
C LEU A 32 6.65 4.22 9.91
N ALA A 33 6.90 5.53 10.01
CA ALA A 33 7.60 6.06 11.17
C ALA A 33 6.84 5.79 12.47
N ARG A 34 5.51 5.93 12.43
CA ARG A 34 4.69 5.63 13.62
C ARG A 34 4.75 4.16 13.99
N MET A 35 4.71 3.27 12.98
CA MET A 35 4.71 1.84 13.23
C MET A 35 6.05 1.34 13.76
N THR A 36 7.13 2.03 13.42
CA THR A 36 8.48 1.65 13.86
C THR A 36 9.01 2.51 14.98
N LEU A 37 8.15 3.39 15.54
CA LEU A 37 8.51 4.30 16.62
C LEU A 37 9.72 5.18 16.27
N GLY A 38 9.87 5.50 14.99
CA GLY A 38 10.94 6.36 14.52
C GLY A 38 12.32 5.69 14.43
N ASP A 39 12.37 4.37 14.64
CA ASP A 39 13.64 3.63 14.59
C ASP A 39 14.04 3.39 13.12
N ALA A 40 15.08 4.10 12.67
CA ALA A 40 15.50 4.04 11.27
C ALA A 40 15.98 2.66 10.86
N GLY A 41 16.65 1.96 11.76
CA GLY A 41 17.12 0.60 11.48
C GLY A 41 15.94 -0.36 11.27
N LEU A 42 14.93 -0.24 12.12
CA LEU A 42 13.75 -1.07 12.01
C LEU A 42 12.98 -0.74 10.73
N GLU A 43 12.88 0.56 10.36
CA GLU A 43 12.23 0.96 9.11
C GLU A 43 12.87 0.28 7.91
N ARG A 44 14.19 0.30 7.86
CA ARG A 44 14.91 -0.34 6.75
C ARG A 44 14.65 -1.83 6.71
N GLU A 45 14.65 -2.46 7.88
CA GLU A 45 14.45 -3.90 7.99
C GLU A 45 13.07 -4.31 7.51
N VAL A 46 12.01 -3.61 7.99
CA VAL A 46 10.66 -3.99 7.60
C VAL A 46 10.38 -3.70 6.13
N LEU A 47 10.98 -2.62 5.58
CA LEU A 47 10.83 -2.33 4.15
C LEU A 47 11.47 -3.40 3.30
N ALA A 48 12.68 -3.84 3.65
CA ALA A 48 13.37 -4.89 2.90
C ALA A 48 12.60 -6.20 2.97
N MET A 49 12.07 -6.53 4.14
CA MET A 49 11.28 -7.75 4.33
C MET A 49 10.00 -7.70 3.50
N PHE A 50 9.30 -6.55 3.54
CA PHE A 50 8.08 -6.41 2.76
C PHE A 50 8.36 -6.54 1.27
N SER A 51 9.43 -5.92 0.77
CA SER A 51 9.77 -5.97 -0.65
C SER A 51 9.98 -7.42 -1.10
N ALA A 52 10.71 -8.20 -0.31
CA ALA A 52 10.95 -9.62 -0.62
C ALA A 52 9.66 -10.43 -0.55
N GLN A 53 8.86 -10.21 0.50
CA GLN A 53 7.60 -10.91 0.69
C GLN A 53 6.63 -10.61 -0.46
N ALA A 54 6.56 -9.34 -0.86
CA ALA A 54 5.60 -8.92 -1.89
C ALA A 54 5.88 -9.59 -3.22
N ILE A 55 7.16 -9.69 -3.63
CA ILE A 55 7.48 -10.34 -4.89
C ILE A 55 7.15 -11.82 -4.84
N SER A 56 7.39 -12.46 -3.70
CA SER A 56 7.06 -13.87 -3.52
C SER A 56 5.54 -14.09 -3.60
N LEU A 57 4.77 -13.23 -2.92
CA LEU A 57 3.31 -13.34 -2.92
C LEU A 57 2.74 -13.09 -4.32
N ILE A 58 3.27 -12.12 -5.06
CA ILE A 58 2.82 -11.84 -6.43
C ILE A 58 3.04 -13.06 -7.32
N ARG A 59 4.19 -13.71 -7.20
CA ARG A 59 4.47 -14.92 -7.98
C ARG A 59 3.46 -16.02 -7.68
N ASN A 60 3.19 -16.23 -6.39
CA ASN A 60 2.27 -17.28 -5.98
C ASN A 60 0.83 -16.96 -6.37
N ILE A 61 0.45 -15.68 -6.28
CA ILE A 61 -0.88 -15.24 -6.71
C ILE A 61 -1.06 -15.53 -8.19
N ALA A 62 -0.01 -15.34 -9.00
CA ALA A 62 -0.09 -15.57 -10.44
C ALA A 62 -0.18 -17.06 -10.78
N THR A 63 0.43 -17.93 -9.98
CA THR A 63 0.61 -19.33 -10.35
C THR A 63 -0.23 -20.32 -9.54
N LEU A 64 -0.90 -19.88 -8.46
CA LEU A 64 -1.68 -20.76 -7.58
C LEU A 64 -3.12 -20.26 -7.48
N PRO A 65 -3.95 -20.51 -8.51
CA PRO A 65 -5.30 -19.91 -8.54
C PRO A 65 -6.17 -20.23 -7.33
N SER A 66 -6.04 -21.43 -6.76
CA SER A 66 -6.91 -21.82 -5.64
C SER A 66 -6.52 -21.12 -4.34
N ASP A 67 -5.29 -20.60 -4.24
CA ASP A 67 -4.81 -19.91 -3.04
C ASP A 67 -4.84 -18.40 -3.19
N ARG A 68 -5.27 -17.91 -4.34
CA ARG A 68 -5.13 -16.52 -4.74
C ARG A 68 -5.79 -15.57 -3.74
N GLY A 69 -7.00 -15.90 -3.27
CA GLY A 69 -7.71 -15.05 -2.32
C GLY A 69 -6.99 -14.93 -0.99
N ALA A 70 -6.50 -16.05 -0.47
CA ALA A 70 -5.77 -16.06 0.80
C ALA A 70 -4.46 -15.29 0.69
N LEU A 71 -3.76 -15.45 -0.44
CA LEU A 71 -2.50 -14.76 -0.66
C LEU A 71 -2.70 -13.25 -0.81
N ALA A 72 -3.77 -12.83 -1.50
CA ALA A 72 -4.11 -11.41 -1.63
C ALA A 72 -4.43 -10.83 -0.26
N HIS A 73 -5.15 -11.57 0.57
CA HIS A 73 -5.47 -11.11 1.92
C HIS A 73 -4.20 -10.90 2.75
N THR A 74 -3.26 -11.84 2.68
CA THR A 74 -1.99 -11.73 3.39
C THR A 74 -1.22 -10.48 2.92
N LEU A 75 -1.15 -10.27 1.62
CA LEU A 75 -0.45 -9.11 1.07
C LEU A 75 -1.12 -7.81 1.51
N LYS A 76 -2.45 -7.78 1.53
CA LYS A 76 -3.18 -6.61 1.98
C LYS A 76 -2.80 -6.22 3.41
N GLY A 77 -2.78 -7.21 4.31
CA GLY A 77 -2.43 -6.96 5.70
C GLY A 77 -1.01 -6.45 5.87
N SER A 78 -0.06 -7.10 5.19
CA SER A 78 1.35 -6.68 5.25
C SER A 78 1.53 -5.27 4.71
N ALA A 79 0.87 -4.97 3.61
CA ALA A 79 0.98 -3.66 2.96
C ALA A 79 0.42 -2.55 3.87
N ARG A 80 -0.72 -2.81 4.50
CA ARG A 80 -1.30 -1.83 5.43
C ARG A 80 -0.38 -1.55 6.60
N ALA A 81 0.30 -2.59 7.09
CA ALA A 81 1.16 -2.45 8.25
C ALA A 81 2.32 -1.50 7.97
N ILE A 82 2.90 -1.52 6.78
CA ILE A 82 4.08 -0.70 6.49
C ILE A 82 3.76 0.58 5.71
N GLY A 83 2.49 0.85 5.45
CA GLY A 83 2.12 2.07 4.77
C GLY A 83 2.10 1.99 3.26
N ALA A 84 2.11 0.77 2.69
CA ALA A 84 2.01 0.58 1.24
C ALA A 84 0.52 0.50 0.85
N PHE A 85 -0.19 1.61 1.01
CA PHE A 85 -1.65 1.60 0.90
C PHE A 85 -2.15 1.36 -0.51
N ARG A 86 -1.39 1.72 -1.54
CA ARG A 86 -1.79 1.41 -2.91
C ARG A 86 -1.77 -0.10 -3.17
N VAL A 87 -0.77 -0.78 -2.61
CA VAL A 87 -0.72 -2.25 -2.68
C VAL A 87 -1.91 -2.84 -1.94
N ALA A 88 -2.20 -2.30 -0.75
CA ALA A 88 -3.31 -2.80 0.05
C ALA A 88 -4.65 -2.65 -0.69
N GLU A 89 -4.87 -1.50 -1.33
CA GLU A 89 -6.09 -1.26 -2.10
C GLU A 89 -6.21 -2.19 -3.28
N ALA A 90 -5.10 -2.40 -4.00
CA ALA A 90 -5.11 -3.28 -5.16
C ALA A 90 -5.36 -4.73 -4.73
N ALA A 91 -4.78 -5.14 -3.60
CA ALA A 91 -5.01 -6.49 -3.07
C ALA A 91 -6.47 -6.66 -2.64
N GLU A 92 -7.06 -5.64 -2.02
CA GLU A 92 -8.47 -5.70 -1.63
C GLU A 92 -9.38 -5.78 -2.85
N PHE A 93 -9.06 -5.04 -3.90
CA PHE A 93 -9.82 -5.11 -5.14
C PHE A 93 -9.77 -6.53 -5.72
N LEU A 94 -8.59 -7.14 -5.72
CA LEU A 94 -8.46 -8.53 -6.17
C LEU A 94 -9.32 -9.48 -5.34
N GLU A 95 -9.29 -9.32 -4.02
CA GLU A 95 -10.14 -10.15 -3.15
C GLU A 95 -11.62 -10.04 -3.55
N THR A 96 -12.07 -8.80 -3.77
CA THR A 96 -13.47 -8.55 -4.14
C THR A 96 -13.83 -9.22 -5.46
N VAL A 97 -12.96 -9.05 -6.47
CA VAL A 97 -13.20 -9.65 -7.80
C VAL A 97 -13.27 -11.17 -7.71
N LEU A 98 -12.39 -11.77 -6.92
CA LEU A 98 -12.38 -13.22 -6.74
C LEU A 98 -13.65 -13.71 -6.02
N GLN A 99 -14.11 -12.97 -5.02
CA GLN A 99 -15.34 -13.33 -4.30
C GLN A 99 -16.57 -13.26 -5.20
N GLN A 100 -16.56 -12.34 -6.15
CA GLN A 100 -17.67 -12.18 -7.10
C GLN A 100 -17.61 -13.18 -8.24
N GLY A 101 -16.52 -13.92 -8.37
CA GLY A 101 -16.36 -14.88 -9.45
C GLY A 101 -16.08 -14.25 -10.81
N ASP A 102 -15.65 -12.97 -10.82
CA ASP A 102 -15.34 -12.25 -12.04
C ASP A 102 -13.93 -12.56 -12.52
N ASP A 103 -13.65 -12.17 -13.76
CA ASP A 103 -12.31 -12.33 -14.36
C ASP A 103 -11.30 -11.46 -13.59
N PRO A 104 -10.25 -12.07 -13.01
CA PRO A 104 -9.30 -11.31 -12.19
C PRO A 104 -8.16 -10.68 -12.97
N SER A 105 -8.15 -10.74 -14.30
CA SER A 105 -6.98 -10.32 -15.09
C SER A 105 -6.59 -8.87 -14.83
N GLU A 106 -7.57 -7.96 -14.82
CA GLU A 106 -7.29 -6.54 -14.59
C GLU A 106 -6.81 -6.30 -13.17
N ALA A 107 -7.47 -6.95 -12.20
CA ALA A 107 -7.09 -6.80 -10.80
C ALA A 107 -5.68 -7.31 -10.55
N LEU A 108 -5.31 -8.42 -11.21
CA LEU A 108 -3.95 -8.96 -11.10
C LEU A 108 -2.92 -7.98 -11.67
N ALA A 109 -3.23 -7.37 -12.81
CA ALA A 109 -2.32 -6.40 -13.43
C ALA A 109 -2.14 -5.17 -12.53
N GLU A 110 -3.23 -4.67 -11.96
CA GLU A 110 -3.16 -3.52 -11.05
C GLU A 110 -2.33 -3.82 -9.81
N LEU A 111 -2.50 -5.03 -9.27
CA LEU A 111 -1.74 -5.42 -8.09
C LEU A 111 -0.25 -5.52 -8.41
N ALA A 112 0.09 -6.11 -9.56
CA ALA A 112 1.49 -6.21 -9.98
C ALA A 112 2.12 -4.82 -10.15
N ASP A 113 1.38 -3.88 -10.75
CA ASP A 113 1.87 -2.50 -10.90
C ASP A 113 2.07 -1.81 -9.55
N ALA A 114 1.12 -1.99 -8.63
CA ALA A 114 1.22 -1.38 -7.31
C ALA A 114 2.44 -1.93 -6.55
N VAL A 115 2.66 -3.24 -6.63
CA VAL A 115 3.82 -3.87 -5.98
C VAL A 115 5.12 -3.35 -6.60
N ALA A 116 5.18 -3.24 -7.93
CA ALA A 116 6.38 -2.74 -8.59
C ALA A 116 6.68 -1.31 -8.15
N GLY A 117 5.65 -0.45 -8.06
CA GLY A 117 5.82 0.92 -7.58
C GLY A 117 6.32 0.99 -6.15
N ALA A 118 5.76 0.14 -5.28
CA ALA A 118 6.18 0.11 -3.88
C ALA A 118 7.63 -0.34 -3.76
N ARG A 119 8.04 -1.36 -4.52
CA ARG A 119 9.42 -1.86 -4.46
C ARG A 119 10.41 -0.82 -4.97
N THR A 120 10.05 -0.08 -6.01
CA THR A 120 10.89 1.01 -6.50
C THR A 120 11.06 2.08 -5.43
N ALA A 121 9.97 2.46 -4.76
CA ALA A 121 10.03 3.46 -3.69
C ALA A 121 10.88 2.96 -2.52
N ILE A 122 10.76 1.68 -2.17
CA ILE A 122 11.54 1.08 -1.10
C ILE A 122 13.02 1.10 -1.46
N ASP A 123 13.36 0.71 -2.70
CA ASP A 123 14.76 0.73 -3.16
C ASP A 123 15.35 2.13 -3.05
N ASP A 124 14.57 3.16 -3.41
CA ASP A 124 15.03 4.55 -3.28
C ASP A 124 15.28 4.92 -1.83
N ILE A 125 14.38 4.54 -0.93
CA ILE A 125 14.53 4.83 0.49
C ILE A 125 15.79 4.15 1.03
N LEU A 126 15.99 2.87 0.70
CA LEU A 126 17.13 2.11 1.19
C LEU A 126 18.45 2.66 0.67
N ARG A 127 18.46 3.14 -0.57
CA ARG A 127 19.69 3.74 -1.14
C ARG A 127 20.05 5.07 -0.48
N ARG A 128 19.05 5.86 -0.08
CA ARG A 128 19.29 7.16 0.54
C ARG A 128 19.72 7.06 2.00
N SER A 129 19.42 5.97 2.61
CA SER A 129 19.79 5.75 4.02
C SER A 129 21.20 5.18 4.15
#